data_5d322e418f91209a7a2189546bc43fdb
#
_entry.id   5d322e418f91209a7a2189546bc43fdb
#
_cell.length_a   1.000
_cell.length_b   1.000
_cell.length_c   1.000
_cell.angle_alpha   90.00
_cell.angle_beta   90.00
_cell.angle_gamma   90.00
#
_symmetry.space_group_name_H-M   'P 1'
#
loop_
_entity.id
_entity.type
_entity.pdbx_description
1 polymer ?
#
loop_
_entity_poly.entity_id
_entity_poly.type
_entity_poly.pdbx_seq_one_letter_code
_entity_poly.pdbx_strand_id
1 'polypeptide(L)'
;AKAKEEATKTYENNVVATVSGSDAPFDDEMNDWLFSDSTKVGSKKYYIDEEAGYIYIVLKTSNASIENDETYTVRHILVTPESDNDSLSSSNETKYTDAQWEKAKKKADSIVEKFNKTDKSEYAFAKLAEQYSTDTASTSSGSSDSFGGLYESVALGQMVSDFEKWSTDDSRKYGDTGIVKSDYGYHIMFFINDCPEYESKIIAQIKSDRLSEMVEKSKIKVHENAVKKAVDKEKAAKEIANTASTSNKSSSSAADTQSSK
;
A
#
# COMPACT_ATOMS: atom_id res chain seq x y z
N ALA A 1 -44.86 -23.79 3.49
CA ALA A 1 -43.83 -24.81 3.71
C ALA A 1 -42.68 -24.65 2.70
N LYS A 2 -42.92 -24.59 1.39
CA LYS A 2 -41.87 -24.44 0.33
C LYS A 2 -41.05 -23.19 0.49
N ALA A 3 -41.64 -22.03 0.71
CA ALA A 3 -40.91 -20.77 0.89
C ALA A 3 -39.98 -20.78 2.11
N LYS A 4 -40.36 -21.48 3.18
CA LYS A 4 -39.52 -21.64 4.36
C LYS A 4 -38.33 -22.58 4.10
N GLU A 5 -38.56 -23.64 3.30
CA GLU A 5 -37.52 -24.59 2.91
C GLU A 5 -36.50 -23.95 1.94
N GLU A 6 -36.93 -23.14 0.98
CA GLU A 6 -36.07 -22.39 0.08
C GLU A 6 -35.27 -21.32 0.83
N ALA A 7 -35.88 -20.57 1.74
CA ALA A 7 -35.20 -19.62 2.59
C ALA A 7 -34.14 -20.30 3.47
N THR A 8 -34.40 -21.49 4.01
CA THR A 8 -33.44 -22.26 4.80
C THR A 8 -32.26 -22.72 3.94
N LYS A 9 -32.51 -23.20 2.72
CA LYS A 9 -31.41 -23.61 1.79
C LYS A 9 -30.56 -22.43 1.34
N THR A 10 -31.16 -21.28 1.09
CA THR A 10 -30.42 -20.06 0.75
C THR A 10 -29.58 -19.61 1.93
N TYR A 11 -30.11 -19.75 3.16
CA TYR A 11 -29.38 -19.40 4.39
C TYR A 11 -28.21 -20.36 4.68
N GLU A 12 -28.32 -21.63 4.41
CA GLU A 12 -27.25 -22.62 4.56
C GLU A 12 -26.11 -22.41 3.56
N ASN A 13 -26.37 -21.76 2.43
CA ASN A 13 -25.39 -21.45 1.40
C ASN A 13 -24.77 -20.03 1.50
N ASN A 14 -25.42 -19.10 2.21
CA ASN A 14 -24.93 -17.73 2.44
C ASN A 14 -24.35 -17.61 3.84
N VAL A 15 -23.15 -18.06 4.01
CA VAL A 15 -22.55 -18.28 5.32
C VAL A 15 -21.74 -17.09 5.79
N VAL A 16 -21.95 -16.81 7.09
CA VAL A 16 -20.99 -16.23 8.03
C VAL A 16 -19.89 -15.44 7.37
N ALA A 17 -20.11 -14.15 7.21
CA ALA A 17 -19.03 -13.21 6.96
C ALA A 17 -18.43 -12.80 8.30
N THR A 18 -17.13 -12.86 8.43
CA THR A 18 -16.42 -12.13 9.48
C THR A 18 -16.45 -10.65 9.11
N VAL A 19 -16.96 -9.83 10.00
CA VAL A 19 -17.09 -8.39 9.76
C VAL A 19 -16.13 -7.68 10.67
N SER A 20 -15.20 -6.92 10.10
CA SER A 20 -14.34 -5.98 10.82
C SER A 20 -15.13 -4.73 11.20
N GLY A 21 -14.86 -4.16 12.38
CA GLY A 21 -15.52 -2.94 12.83
C GLY A 21 -15.38 -1.76 11.89
N SER A 22 -14.29 -1.71 11.09
CA SER A 22 -14.07 -0.68 10.07
C SER A 22 -14.82 -0.92 8.76
N ASP A 23 -15.17 -2.17 8.46
CA ASP A 23 -15.73 -2.58 7.16
C ASP A 23 -17.17 -3.09 7.28
N ALA A 24 -17.76 -2.97 8.47
CA ALA A 24 -19.15 -3.35 8.69
C ALA A 24 -20.08 -2.44 7.88
N PRO A 25 -20.93 -2.99 6.99
CA PRO A 25 -21.82 -2.22 6.12
C PRO A 25 -23.05 -1.71 6.87
N PHE A 26 -22.91 -1.37 8.15
CA PHE A 26 -24.00 -1.02 9.04
C PHE A 26 -23.79 0.38 9.61
N ASP A 27 -24.88 1.01 10.08
CA ASP A 27 -24.82 2.26 10.82
C ASP A 27 -24.18 2.07 12.23
N ASP A 28 -23.93 3.19 12.89
CA ASP A 28 -23.30 3.20 14.21
C ASP A 28 -24.12 2.42 15.24
N GLU A 29 -25.47 2.49 15.20
CA GLU A 29 -26.35 1.78 16.14
C GLU A 29 -26.24 0.27 16.00
N MET A 30 -26.16 -0.21 14.75
CA MET A 30 -26.03 -1.64 14.49
C MET A 30 -24.62 -2.15 14.81
N ASN A 31 -23.60 -1.35 14.50
CA ASN A 31 -22.21 -1.65 14.85
C ASN A 31 -22.03 -1.70 16.36
N ASP A 32 -22.55 -0.73 17.09
CA ASP A 32 -22.54 -0.73 18.55
C ASP A 32 -23.19 -1.97 19.14
N TRP A 33 -24.35 -2.36 18.59
CA TRP A 33 -25.01 -3.58 19.02
C TRP A 33 -24.20 -4.83 18.72
N LEU A 34 -23.62 -4.94 17.51
CA LEU A 34 -22.89 -6.12 17.06
C LEU A 34 -21.61 -6.34 17.86
N PHE A 35 -20.85 -5.26 18.11
CA PHE A 35 -19.57 -5.31 18.79
C PHE A 35 -19.66 -5.18 20.32
N SER A 36 -20.85 -4.85 20.87
CA SER A 36 -21.02 -4.75 22.33
C SER A 36 -20.81 -6.08 23.05
N ASP A 37 -20.07 -6.02 24.16
CA ASP A 37 -19.93 -7.14 25.10
C ASP A 37 -21.26 -7.55 25.76
N SER A 38 -22.23 -6.62 25.83
CA SER A 38 -23.57 -6.90 26.36
C SER A 38 -24.44 -7.72 25.41
N THR A 39 -24.15 -7.72 24.13
CA THR A 39 -24.88 -8.53 23.13
C THR A 39 -24.33 -9.93 23.13
N LYS A 40 -25.18 -10.89 23.56
CA LYS A 40 -24.77 -12.30 23.70
C LYS A 40 -24.71 -12.99 22.33
N VAL A 41 -23.83 -13.96 22.20
CA VAL A 41 -23.80 -14.89 21.07
C VAL A 41 -25.20 -15.55 20.92
N GLY A 42 -25.68 -15.66 19.70
CA GLY A 42 -27.04 -16.13 19.37
C GLY A 42 -28.08 -15.00 19.32
N SER A 43 -27.75 -13.78 19.72
CA SER A 43 -28.67 -12.63 19.56
C SER A 43 -28.88 -12.29 18.10
N LYS A 44 -30.07 -11.83 17.78
CA LYS A 44 -30.48 -11.47 16.41
C LYS A 44 -31.03 -10.05 16.40
N LYS A 45 -30.69 -9.29 15.37
CA LYS A 45 -31.26 -7.98 15.08
C LYS A 45 -31.42 -7.85 13.57
N TYR A 46 -32.42 -7.08 13.12
CA TYR A 46 -32.50 -6.70 11.70
C TYR A 46 -31.96 -5.28 11.51
N TYR A 47 -31.39 -5.05 10.34
CA TYR A 47 -30.93 -3.76 9.89
C TYR A 47 -31.54 -3.44 8.52
N ILE A 48 -32.02 -2.22 8.35
CA ILE A 48 -32.63 -1.75 7.11
C ILE A 48 -31.68 -0.73 6.50
N ASP A 49 -31.13 -1.08 5.35
CA ASP A 49 -30.36 -0.15 4.52
C ASP A 49 -31.34 0.47 3.52
N GLU A 50 -31.81 1.67 3.85
CA GLU A 50 -32.78 2.39 3.01
C GLU A 50 -32.17 2.87 1.70
N GLU A 51 -30.84 3.15 1.68
CA GLU A 51 -30.13 3.64 0.51
C GLU A 51 -29.94 2.51 -0.52
N ALA A 52 -29.52 1.34 -0.08
CA ALA A 52 -29.36 0.16 -0.92
C ALA A 52 -30.67 -0.62 -1.13
N GLY A 53 -31.71 -0.36 -0.33
CA GLY A 53 -32.99 -1.04 -0.41
C GLY A 53 -32.97 -2.48 0.10
N TYR A 54 -32.09 -2.82 1.04
CA TYR A 54 -31.95 -4.16 1.61
C TYR A 54 -32.34 -4.23 3.09
N ILE A 55 -32.82 -5.41 3.49
CA ILE A 55 -33.07 -5.76 4.90
C ILE A 55 -32.09 -6.88 5.24
N TYR A 56 -31.20 -6.61 6.18
CA TYR A 56 -30.27 -7.60 6.71
C TYR A 56 -30.80 -8.21 7.99
N ILE A 57 -30.70 -9.53 8.11
CA ILE A 57 -30.95 -10.23 9.37
C ILE A 57 -29.58 -10.66 9.90
N VAL A 58 -29.16 -10.01 10.99
CA VAL A 58 -27.85 -10.20 11.59
C VAL A 58 -27.97 -11.13 12.79
N LEU A 59 -27.14 -12.16 12.82
CA LEU A 59 -26.98 -13.09 13.94
C LEU A 59 -25.56 -12.96 14.49
N LYS A 60 -25.40 -12.60 15.76
CA LYS A 60 -24.08 -12.63 16.41
C LYS A 60 -23.65 -14.07 16.66
N THR A 61 -22.64 -14.56 15.97
CA THR A 61 -22.15 -15.93 16.01
C THR A 61 -20.97 -16.12 16.96
N SER A 62 -20.20 -15.05 17.22
CA SER A 62 -19.07 -15.02 18.14
C SER A 62 -19.03 -13.69 18.89
N ASN A 63 -18.26 -13.64 19.97
CA ASN A 63 -17.89 -12.36 20.57
C ASN A 63 -16.93 -11.62 19.65
N ALA A 64 -16.95 -10.29 19.74
CA ALA A 64 -15.94 -9.47 19.09
C ALA A 64 -14.54 -9.84 19.64
N SER A 65 -13.58 -9.92 18.77
CA SER A 65 -12.17 -10.11 19.12
C SER A 65 -11.33 -9.10 18.35
N ILE A 66 -10.24 -8.71 18.94
CA ILE A 66 -9.25 -7.90 18.22
C ILE A 66 -8.51 -8.85 17.28
N GLU A 67 -8.46 -8.49 16.01
CA GLU A 67 -7.61 -9.16 15.03
C GLU A 67 -6.14 -8.84 15.37
N ASN A 68 -5.34 -9.87 15.54
CA ASN A 68 -4.00 -9.76 16.06
C ASN A 68 -2.95 -10.18 15.03
N ASP A 69 -3.26 -9.91 13.76
CA ASP A 69 -2.33 -10.18 12.67
C ASP A 69 -1.09 -9.28 12.83
N GLU A 70 0.07 -9.91 12.76
CA GLU A 70 1.34 -9.21 12.88
C GLU A 70 1.63 -8.42 11.60
N THR A 71 2.07 -7.18 11.78
CA THR A 71 2.57 -6.32 10.71
C THR A 71 3.94 -5.77 11.06
N TYR A 72 4.67 -5.33 10.04
CA TYR A 72 5.94 -4.65 10.23
C TYR A 72 6.00 -3.38 9.38
N THR A 73 6.81 -2.43 9.83
CA THR A 73 7.06 -1.16 9.16
C THR A 73 8.54 -0.98 8.94
N VAL A 74 8.93 -0.72 7.71
CA VAL A 74 10.32 -0.53 7.31
C VAL A 74 10.45 0.60 6.29
N ARG A 75 11.67 1.14 6.15
CA ARG A 75 12.06 1.83 4.92
C ARG A 75 13.02 0.96 4.15
N HIS A 76 12.98 1.06 2.83
CA HIS A 76 13.98 0.41 2.01
C HIS A 76 14.44 1.26 0.82
N ILE A 77 15.62 0.94 0.32
CA ILE A 77 16.17 1.46 -0.92
C ILE A 77 16.43 0.27 -1.83
N LEU A 78 15.73 0.20 -2.95
CA LEU A 78 15.99 -0.84 -3.95
C LEU A 78 17.10 -0.38 -4.89
N VAL A 79 18.08 -1.25 -5.10
CA VAL A 79 19.11 -1.09 -6.10
C VAL A 79 19.03 -2.25 -7.09
N THR A 80 18.30 -2.03 -8.17
CA THR A 80 18.17 -3.00 -9.26
C THR A 80 19.44 -3.06 -10.08
N PRO A 81 19.92 -4.24 -10.54
CA PRO A 81 21.00 -4.34 -11.51
C PRO A 81 20.62 -3.63 -12.81
N GLU A 82 21.55 -2.86 -13.38
CA GLU A 82 21.32 -2.13 -14.63
C GLU A 82 21.45 -3.10 -15.82
N SER A 83 20.48 -3.10 -16.73
CA SER A 83 20.59 -3.83 -17.99
C SER A 83 21.34 -3.00 -19.03
N ASP A 84 22.32 -3.59 -19.71
CA ASP A 84 23.08 -2.91 -20.76
C ASP A 84 22.28 -2.80 -22.09
N ASN A 85 21.12 -3.43 -22.18
CA ASN A 85 20.27 -3.42 -23.37
C ASN A 85 18.90 -2.79 -23.05
N ASP A 86 18.61 -1.72 -23.74
CA ASP A 86 17.31 -1.04 -23.84
C ASP A 86 16.26 -1.91 -24.61
N SER A 87 16.59 -3.17 -24.85
CA SER A 87 15.70 -4.13 -25.49
C SER A 87 14.71 -4.67 -24.47
N LEU A 88 13.52 -4.13 -24.49
CA LEU A 88 12.30 -4.72 -23.93
C LEU A 88 12.17 -6.17 -24.43
N SER A 89 12.83 -7.10 -23.77
CA SER A 89 12.57 -8.51 -23.95
C SER A 89 11.21 -8.82 -23.35
N SER A 90 10.27 -9.20 -24.18
CA SER A 90 8.91 -9.59 -23.79
C SER A 90 8.82 -10.92 -23.05
N SER A 91 9.94 -11.43 -22.54
CA SER A 91 9.99 -12.59 -21.65
C SER A 91 10.11 -12.10 -20.19
N ASN A 92 9.21 -12.54 -19.34
CA ASN A 92 9.04 -12.16 -17.92
C ASN A 92 10.22 -12.51 -16.98
N GLU A 93 11.41 -12.81 -17.48
CA GLU A 93 12.61 -13.08 -16.67
C GLU A 93 13.77 -12.22 -17.15
N THR A 94 14.00 -11.12 -16.49
CA THR A 94 15.22 -10.32 -16.68
C THR A 94 16.37 -11.05 -15.98
N LYS A 95 17.11 -11.86 -16.72
CA LYS A 95 18.35 -12.49 -16.18
C LYS A 95 19.49 -11.50 -16.25
N TYR A 96 19.88 -10.99 -15.08
CA TYR A 96 21.09 -10.18 -14.96
C TYR A 96 22.35 -11.05 -14.88
N THR A 97 23.43 -10.57 -15.45
CA THR A 97 24.75 -11.20 -15.35
C THR A 97 25.36 -11.00 -13.97
N ASP A 98 26.32 -11.87 -13.59
CA ASP A 98 27.04 -11.74 -12.33
C ASP A 98 27.73 -10.37 -12.21
N ALA A 99 28.26 -9.82 -13.30
CA ALA A 99 28.90 -8.50 -13.31
C ALA A 99 27.89 -7.37 -13.01
N GLN A 100 26.66 -7.46 -13.50
CA GLN A 100 25.58 -6.50 -13.21
C GLN A 100 25.17 -6.60 -11.75
N TRP A 101 25.02 -7.80 -11.22
CA TRP A 101 24.76 -8.04 -9.80
C TRP A 101 25.89 -7.48 -8.91
N GLU A 102 27.14 -7.68 -9.27
CA GLU A 102 28.29 -7.12 -8.53
C GLU A 102 28.29 -5.59 -8.55
N LYS A 103 27.96 -4.98 -9.69
CA LYS A 103 27.83 -3.51 -9.81
C LYS A 103 26.71 -2.98 -8.90
N ALA A 104 25.54 -3.65 -8.89
CA ALA A 104 24.43 -3.28 -8.02
C ALA A 104 24.82 -3.43 -6.54
N LYS A 105 25.54 -4.50 -6.17
CA LYS A 105 26.03 -4.69 -4.80
C LYS A 105 26.96 -3.56 -4.36
N LYS A 106 27.95 -3.19 -5.19
CA LYS A 106 28.85 -2.08 -4.91
C LYS A 106 28.11 -0.75 -4.74
N LYS A 107 27.05 -0.52 -5.55
CA LYS A 107 26.20 0.67 -5.42
C LYS A 107 25.44 0.64 -4.09
N ALA A 108 24.86 -0.51 -3.70
CA ALA A 108 24.19 -0.67 -2.42
C ALA A 108 25.14 -0.43 -1.24
N ASP A 109 26.34 -1.02 -1.26
CA ASP A 109 27.37 -0.81 -0.23
C ASP A 109 27.76 0.67 -0.11
N SER A 110 27.93 1.36 -1.24
CA SER A 110 28.23 2.80 -1.26
C SER A 110 27.12 3.65 -0.64
N ILE A 111 25.84 3.27 -0.81
CA ILE A 111 24.71 3.95 -0.18
C ILE A 111 24.74 3.74 1.34
N VAL A 112 25.01 2.53 1.79
CA VAL A 112 25.16 2.23 3.22
C VAL A 112 26.32 3.03 3.83
N GLU A 113 27.46 3.13 3.13
CA GLU A 113 28.55 3.98 3.58
C GLU A 113 28.17 5.47 3.70
N LYS A 114 27.34 5.96 2.77
CA LYS A 114 26.82 7.33 2.86
C LYS A 114 25.90 7.49 4.06
N PHE A 115 24.99 6.54 4.29
CA PHE A 115 24.12 6.54 5.46
C PHE A 115 24.93 6.54 6.76
N ASN A 116 25.96 5.72 6.84
CA ASN A 116 26.82 5.64 8.02
C ASN A 116 27.58 6.95 8.35
N LYS A 117 27.70 7.85 7.39
CA LYS A 117 28.29 9.20 7.57
C LYS A 117 27.26 10.26 7.98
N THR A 118 25.99 9.93 8.04
CA THR A 118 24.91 10.83 8.53
C THR A 118 24.70 10.66 10.03
N ASP A 119 23.69 11.33 10.56
CA ASP A 119 23.22 11.14 11.94
C ASP A 119 22.50 9.79 12.16
N LYS A 120 22.39 8.97 11.12
CA LYS A 120 21.70 7.68 11.08
C LYS A 120 20.22 7.75 11.46
N SER A 121 19.61 8.90 11.32
CA SER A 121 18.19 9.08 11.54
C SER A 121 17.36 8.45 10.41
N GLU A 122 16.11 8.13 10.72
CA GLU A 122 15.11 7.71 9.73
C GLU A 122 14.97 8.74 8.60
N TYR A 123 15.04 10.05 8.95
CA TYR A 123 14.97 11.12 7.97
C TYR A 123 16.15 11.11 6.99
N ALA A 124 17.38 10.86 7.49
CA ALA A 124 18.54 10.74 6.64
C ALA A 124 18.44 9.54 5.70
N PHE A 125 17.87 8.42 6.17
CA PHE A 125 17.61 7.25 5.36
C PHE A 125 16.57 7.54 4.27
N ALA A 126 15.47 8.20 4.62
CA ALA A 126 14.42 8.60 3.68
C ALA A 126 14.97 9.48 2.55
N LYS A 127 15.86 10.43 2.85
CA LYS A 127 16.53 11.25 1.84
C LYS A 127 17.39 10.44 0.87
N LEU A 128 18.08 9.42 1.37
CA LEU A 128 18.86 8.53 0.51
C LEU A 128 17.93 7.64 -0.34
N ALA A 129 16.79 7.21 0.20
CA ALA A 129 15.80 6.46 -0.55
C ALA A 129 15.26 7.28 -1.72
N GLU A 130 14.91 8.54 -1.51
CA GLU A 130 14.47 9.43 -2.60
C GLU A 130 15.51 9.61 -3.69
N GLN A 131 16.80 9.64 -3.30
CA GLN A 131 17.87 9.91 -4.24
C GLN A 131 18.33 8.67 -5.02
N TYR A 132 18.28 7.48 -4.41
CA TYR A 132 18.97 6.30 -4.92
C TYR A 132 18.09 5.10 -5.18
N SER A 133 16.87 5.06 -4.63
CA SER A 133 15.98 3.92 -4.85
C SER A 133 15.52 3.83 -6.30
N THR A 134 15.56 2.62 -6.83
CA THR A 134 14.95 2.29 -8.13
C THR A 134 13.51 1.78 -7.98
N ASP A 135 13.01 1.69 -6.76
CA ASP A 135 11.63 1.35 -6.51
C ASP A 135 10.72 2.55 -6.78
N THR A 136 10.04 2.50 -7.92
CA THR A 136 9.13 3.57 -8.35
C THR A 136 7.76 3.49 -7.67
N ALA A 137 7.39 2.36 -7.10
CA ALA A 137 6.14 2.23 -6.36
C ALA A 137 6.15 3.10 -5.11
N SER A 138 7.33 3.23 -4.48
CA SER A 138 7.54 4.10 -3.32
C SER A 138 7.75 5.58 -3.68
N THR A 139 7.94 5.94 -4.96
CA THR A 139 8.30 7.31 -5.37
C THR A 139 7.29 7.99 -6.28
N SER A 140 6.43 7.24 -6.99
CA SER A 140 5.65 7.81 -8.10
C SER A 140 4.13 7.70 -7.99
N SER A 141 3.63 6.99 -7.03
CA SER A 141 2.18 6.89 -6.86
C SER A 141 1.73 7.88 -5.81
N GLY A 142 0.94 8.88 -6.16
CA GLY A 142 0.36 9.91 -5.29
C GLY A 142 -0.31 9.44 -3.97
N SER A 143 0.10 8.31 -3.46
CA SER A 143 -0.06 7.87 -2.09
C SER A 143 1.00 8.59 -1.26
N SER A 144 0.56 9.42 -0.34
CA SER A 144 1.39 10.17 0.61
C SER A 144 2.24 9.26 1.51
N ASP A 145 2.03 7.96 1.45
CA ASP A 145 2.51 6.99 2.44
C ASP A 145 3.84 6.33 2.05
N SER A 146 4.26 6.45 0.80
CA SER A 146 5.51 5.81 0.32
C SER A 146 6.71 6.76 0.19
N PHE A 147 6.63 7.95 0.79
CA PHE A 147 7.72 8.91 0.76
C PHE A 147 8.99 8.37 1.43
N GLY A 148 10.12 8.49 0.72
CA GLY A 148 11.42 8.08 1.26
C GLY A 148 11.54 6.57 1.51
N GLY A 149 10.90 5.75 0.68
CA GLY A 149 10.98 4.29 0.75
C GLY A 149 10.23 3.66 1.90
N LEU A 150 9.21 4.34 2.48
CA LEU A 150 8.40 3.82 3.59
C LEU A 150 7.44 2.74 3.10
N TYR A 151 7.41 1.64 3.83
CA TYR A 151 6.42 0.57 3.77
C TYR A 151 5.84 0.40 5.17
N GLU A 152 4.64 0.90 5.37
CA GLU A 152 3.97 0.96 6.69
C GLU A 152 2.95 -0.16 6.81
N SER A 153 2.93 -0.80 7.99
CA SER A 153 1.95 -1.83 8.35
C SER A 153 1.82 -2.96 7.32
N VAL A 154 2.95 -3.48 6.89
CA VAL A 154 3.00 -4.56 5.90
C VAL A 154 2.58 -5.86 6.56
N ALA A 155 1.53 -6.49 6.05
CA ALA A 155 1.09 -7.80 6.52
C ALA A 155 2.03 -8.92 6.07
N LEU A 156 2.10 -10.00 6.84
CA LEU A 156 2.91 -11.17 6.48
C LEU A 156 2.45 -11.76 5.13
N GLY A 157 3.39 -12.21 4.34
CA GLY A 157 3.15 -12.80 3.02
C GLY A 157 3.00 -11.78 1.87
N GLN A 158 3.10 -10.48 2.13
CA GLN A 158 2.98 -9.46 1.09
C GLN A 158 4.30 -9.18 0.35
N MET A 159 5.43 -9.43 0.99
CA MET A 159 6.74 -9.13 0.41
C MET A 159 7.50 -10.40 0.02
N VAL A 160 8.55 -10.22 -0.78
CA VAL A 160 9.45 -11.33 -1.13
C VAL A 160 10.10 -11.92 0.12
N SER A 161 10.26 -13.24 0.13
CA SER A 161 10.64 -14.03 1.31
C SER A 161 11.85 -13.49 2.08
N ASP A 162 12.93 -13.12 1.38
CA ASP A 162 14.15 -12.65 2.05
C ASP A 162 13.97 -11.25 2.68
N PHE A 163 13.16 -10.39 2.06
CA PHE A 163 12.80 -9.09 2.61
C PHE A 163 11.98 -9.27 3.89
N GLU A 164 10.93 -10.10 3.81
CA GLU A 164 10.04 -10.37 4.94
C GLU A 164 10.80 -11.02 6.08
N LYS A 165 11.59 -12.05 5.81
CA LYS A 165 12.42 -12.74 6.82
C LYS A 165 13.36 -11.79 7.56
N TRP A 166 13.93 -10.80 6.87
CA TRP A 166 14.77 -9.79 7.53
C TRP A 166 13.94 -8.87 8.40
N SER A 167 12.76 -8.46 7.92
CA SER A 167 11.89 -7.49 8.59
C SER A 167 11.19 -8.08 9.82
N THR A 168 10.93 -9.37 9.83
CA THR A 168 10.21 -10.11 10.90
C THR A 168 11.12 -10.86 11.88
N ASP A 169 12.42 -10.57 11.87
CA ASP A 169 13.35 -11.16 12.82
C ASP A 169 13.16 -10.53 14.21
N ASP A 170 12.75 -11.29 15.20
CA ASP A 170 12.41 -10.88 16.58
C ASP A 170 13.53 -10.07 17.28
N SER A 171 14.75 -10.13 16.77
CA SER A 171 15.88 -9.39 17.32
C SER A 171 15.96 -7.94 16.82
N ARG A 172 15.17 -7.55 15.82
CA ARG A 172 15.20 -6.23 15.22
C ARG A 172 14.79 -5.14 16.20
N LYS A 173 15.46 -4.02 16.04
CA LYS A 173 15.19 -2.81 16.83
C LYS A 173 15.12 -1.61 15.90
N TYR A 174 14.36 -0.61 16.31
CA TYR A 174 14.30 0.67 15.58
C TYR A 174 15.71 1.16 15.22
N GLY A 175 15.90 1.46 13.95
CA GLY A 175 17.16 1.95 13.41
C GLY A 175 18.11 0.86 12.93
N ASP A 176 17.79 -0.44 13.09
CA ASP A 176 18.59 -1.52 12.51
C ASP A 176 18.58 -1.43 10.98
N THR A 177 19.75 -1.66 10.40
CA THR A 177 19.92 -1.62 8.93
C THR A 177 20.57 -2.89 8.43
N GLY A 178 20.26 -3.25 7.20
CA GLY A 178 20.82 -4.42 6.53
C GLY A 178 20.72 -4.35 5.03
N ILE A 179 21.38 -5.26 4.35
CA ILE A 179 21.24 -5.45 2.90
C ILE A 179 20.68 -6.83 2.67
N VAL A 180 19.55 -6.89 1.96
CA VAL A 180 18.88 -8.11 1.54
C VAL A 180 18.93 -8.23 0.03
N LYS A 181 19.24 -9.41 -0.49
CA LYS A 181 19.19 -9.70 -1.93
C LYS A 181 17.87 -10.41 -2.26
N SER A 182 17.19 -9.95 -3.31
CA SER A 182 16.06 -10.63 -3.92
C SER A 182 16.25 -10.73 -5.43
N ASP A 183 15.28 -11.31 -6.13
CA ASP A 183 15.28 -11.35 -7.60
C ASP A 183 15.17 -9.96 -8.25
N TYR A 184 14.68 -8.97 -7.51
CA TYR A 184 14.54 -7.58 -7.97
C TYR A 184 15.81 -6.74 -7.82
N GLY A 185 16.72 -7.12 -6.89
CA GLY A 185 17.92 -6.32 -6.62
C GLY A 185 18.40 -6.47 -5.19
N TYR A 186 19.18 -5.50 -4.75
CA TYR A 186 19.62 -5.34 -3.37
C TYR A 186 18.71 -4.32 -2.67
N HIS A 187 18.05 -4.75 -1.59
CA HIS A 187 17.27 -3.91 -0.71
C HIS A 187 18.15 -3.47 0.46
N ILE A 188 18.37 -2.19 0.61
CA ILE A 188 18.95 -1.63 1.83
C ILE A 188 17.78 -1.35 2.74
N MET A 189 17.77 -1.94 3.91
CA MET A 189 16.66 -1.95 4.85
C MET A 189 16.93 -1.04 6.04
N PHE A 190 15.89 -0.42 6.57
CA PHE A 190 15.87 0.30 7.83
C PHE A 190 14.61 -0.10 8.59
N PHE A 191 14.77 -0.73 9.74
CA PHE A 191 13.67 -1.22 10.56
C PHE A 191 13.06 -0.09 11.39
N ILE A 192 11.74 0.00 11.40
CA ILE A 192 11.01 1.01 12.19
C ILE A 192 10.32 0.34 13.37
N ASN A 193 9.39 -0.57 13.13
CA ASN A 193 8.70 -1.35 14.15
C ASN A 193 8.00 -2.56 13.57
N ASP A 194 7.61 -3.44 14.45
CA ASP A 194 6.61 -4.47 14.28
C ASP A 194 5.51 -4.26 15.33
N CYS A 195 4.29 -4.52 14.97
CA CYS A 195 3.17 -4.49 15.90
C CYS A 195 1.94 -5.15 15.26
N PRO A 196 0.98 -5.59 16.07
CA PRO A 196 -0.31 -6.06 15.55
C PRO A 196 -1.01 -5.00 14.70
N GLU A 197 -1.76 -5.43 13.70
CA GLU A 197 -2.44 -4.55 12.74
C GLU A 197 -3.34 -3.50 13.42
N TYR A 198 -4.05 -3.88 14.48
CA TYR A 198 -4.89 -2.94 15.21
C TYR A 198 -4.09 -1.80 15.87
N GLU A 199 -2.88 -2.07 16.37
CA GLU A 199 -1.99 -1.04 16.92
C GLU A 199 -1.49 -0.10 15.81
N SER A 200 -1.14 -0.63 14.64
CA SER A 200 -0.78 0.16 13.47
C SER A 200 -1.90 1.12 13.08
N LYS A 201 -3.15 0.65 13.04
CA LYS A 201 -4.33 1.49 12.74
C LYS A 201 -4.51 2.61 13.78
N ILE A 202 -4.36 2.31 15.07
CA ILE A 202 -4.43 3.31 16.15
C ILE A 202 -3.30 4.34 16.01
N ILE A 203 -2.08 3.90 15.73
CA ILE A 203 -0.93 4.78 15.53
C ILE A 203 -1.17 5.71 14.34
N ALA A 204 -1.68 5.18 13.22
CA ALA A 204 -2.02 5.97 12.04
C ALA A 204 -3.09 7.03 12.34
N GLN A 205 -4.13 6.69 13.10
CA GLN A 205 -5.16 7.64 13.53
C GLN A 205 -4.58 8.74 14.41
N ILE A 206 -3.77 8.41 15.42
CA ILE A 206 -3.12 9.38 16.29
C ILE A 206 -2.21 10.32 15.49
N LYS A 207 -1.47 9.80 14.50
CA LYS A 207 -0.63 10.62 13.61
C LYS A 207 -1.48 11.61 12.80
N SER A 208 -2.59 11.14 12.24
CA SER A 208 -3.53 11.95 11.46
C SER A 208 -4.15 13.07 12.30
N ASP A 209 -4.64 12.74 13.48
CA ASP A 209 -5.24 13.71 14.42
C ASP A 209 -4.23 14.78 14.85
N ARG A 210 -3.01 14.36 15.18
CA ARG A 210 -1.92 15.29 15.52
C ARG A 210 -1.54 16.19 14.36
N LEU A 211 -1.45 15.65 13.16
CA LEU A 211 -1.16 16.45 11.96
C LEU A 211 -2.24 17.49 11.73
N SER A 212 -3.52 17.11 11.85
CA SER A 212 -4.67 18.01 11.72
C SER A 212 -4.60 19.13 12.76
N GLU A 213 -4.34 18.79 14.02
CA GLU A 213 -4.17 19.77 15.10
C GLU A 213 -2.99 20.72 14.86
N MET A 214 -1.86 20.20 14.36
CA MET A 214 -0.70 21.02 14.01
C MET A 214 -0.99 21.97 12.85
N VAL A 215 -1.71 21.51 11.82
CA VAL A 215 -2.12 22.35 10.69
C VAL A 215 -3.04 23.48 11.16
N GLU A 216 -4.04 23.19 12.00
CA GLU A 216 -4.94 24.21 12.57
C GLU A 216 -4.17 25.25 13.40
N LYS A 217 -3.24 24.80 14.25
CA LYS A 217 -2.43 25.69 15.09
C LYS A 217 -1.39 26.48 14.33
N SER A 218 -0.94 26.00 13.17
CA SER A 218 0.17 26.60 12.41
C SER A 218 -0.15 27.95 11.78
N LYS A 219 -1.44 28.35 11.73
CA LYS A 219 -1.92 29.56 11.02
C LYS A 219 -1.44 29.65 9.56
N ILE A 220 -1.17 28.51 8.93
CA ILE A 220 -0.77 28.46 7.53
C ILE A 220 -1.91 28.99 6.69
N LYS A 221 -1.66 30.12 5.99
CA LYS A 221 -2.60 30.62 5.00
C LYS A 221 -2.41 29.86 3.71
N VAL A 222 -3.34 28.94 3.42
CA VAL A 222 -3.37 28.29 2.11
C VAL A 222 -3.83 29.32 1.08
N HIS A 223 -2.98 29.61 0.12
CA HIS A 223 -3.35 30.44 -1.02
C HIS A 223 -4.16 29.61 -2.02
N GLU A 224 -5.45 29.45 -1.80
CA GLU A 224 -6.36 28.62 -2.59
C GLU A 224 -6.25 28.88 -4.10
N ASN A 225 -6.08 30.14 -4.50
CA ASN A 225 -5.89 30.50 -5.91
C ASN A 225 -4.56 29.96 -6.50
N ALA A 226 -3.50 29.86 -5.70
CA ALA A 226 -2.23 29.30 -6.14
C ALA A 226 -2.34 27.78 -6.27
N VAL A 227 -2.98 27.11 -5.33
CA VAL A 227 -3.26 25.67 -5.36
C VAL A 227 -4.13 25.31 -6.57
N LYS A 228 -5.23 26.04 -6.77
CA LYS A 228 -6.11 25.83 -7.92
C LYS A 228 -5.36 25.98 -9.24
N LYS A 229 -4.54 27.03 -9.39
CA LYS A 229 -3.73 27.26 -10.60
C LYS A 229 -2.72 26.15 -10.83
N ALA A 230 -2.12 25.58 -9.78
CA ALA A 230 -1.20 24.46 -9.89
C ALA A 230 -1.92 23.17 -10.35
N VAL A 231 -3.08 22.88 -9.76
CA VAL A 231 -3.93 21.72 -10.13
C VAL A 231 -4.43 21.84 -11.58
N ASP A 232 -4.89 23.03 -11.99
CA ASP A 232 -5.36 23.25 -13.36
C ASP A 232 -4.22 23.07 -14.38
N LYS A 233 -2.99 23.52 -14.03
CA LYS A 233 -1.81 23.34 -14.87
C LYS A 233 -1.43 21.87 -15.01
N GLU A 234 -1.53 21.09 -13.93
CA GLU A 234 -1.25 19.66 -13.95
C GLU A 234 -2.29 18.87 -14.77
N LYS A 235 -3.58 19.23 -14.64
CA LYS A 235 -4.65 18.64 -15.46
C LYS A 235 -4.45 18.92 -16.94
N ALA A 236 -4.13 20.17 -17.31
CA ALA A 236 -3.85 20.55 -18.69
C ALA A 236 -2.63 19.79 -19.26
N ALA A 237 -1.58 19.58 -18.46
CA ALA A 237 -0.43 18.80 -18.88
C ALA A 237 -0.76 17.32 -19.11
N LYS A 238 -1.61 16.74 -18.28
CA LYS A 238 -2.10 15.34 -18.45
C LYS A 238 -2.99 15.18 -19.68
N GLU A 239 -3.84 16.17 -19.99
CA GLU A 239 -4.66 16.17 -21.22
C GLU A 239 -3.80 16.25 -22.48
N ILE A 240 -2.78 17.10 -22.50
CA ILE A 240 -1.83 17.20 -23.63
C ILE A 240 -1.07 15.88 -23.82
N ALA A 241 -0.61 15.25 -22.76
CA ALA A 241 0.07 13.96 -22.82
C ALA A 241 -0.84 12.85 -23.38
N ASN A 242 -2.11 12.81 -22.97
CA ASN A 242 -3.10 11.85 -23.47
C ASN A 242 -3.45 12.07 -24.94
N THR A 243 -3.58 13.33 -25.39
CA THR A 243 -3.84 13.63 -26.80
C THR A 243 -2.65 13.33 -27.69
N ALA A 244 -1.42 13.52 -27.23
CA ALA A 244 -0.21 13.12 -27.95
C ALA A 244 -0.09 11.60 -28.11
N SER A 245 -0.50 10.84 -27.09
CA SER A 245 -0.50 9.37 -27.12
C SER A 245 -1.57 8.78 -28.07
N THR A 246 -2.69 9.47 -28.24
CA THR A 246 -3.76 9.06 -29.17
C THR A 246 -3.44 9.42 -30.61
N SER A 247 -2.75 10.53 -30.88
CA SER A 247 -2.35 10.92 -32.25
C SER A 247 -1.25 10.01 -32.83
N ASN A 248 -0.38 9.43 -32.01
CA ASN A 248 0.61 8.45 -32.44
C ASN A 248 0.01 7.07 -32.78
N LYS A 249 -1.17 6.74 -32.26
CA LYS A 249 -1.86 5.48 -32.60
C LYS A 249 -2.63 5.54 -33.93
N SER A 250 -3.00 6.73 -34.39
CA SER A 250 -3.74 6.89 -35.65
C SER A 250 -2.85 7.00 -36.90
N SER A 251 -1.54 7.23 -36.73
CA SER A 251 -0.60 7.31 -37.88
C SER A 251 0.06 5.98 -38.26
N SER A 252 -0.13 4.91 -37.48
CA SER A 252 0.42 3.58 -37.77
C SER A 252 -0.54 2.61 -38.48
N SER A 253 -1.80 3.01 -38.72
CA SER A 253 -2.80 2.17 -39.40
C SER A 253 -3.10 2.53 -40.86
N ALA A 254 -2.34 3.48 -41.46
CA ALA A 254 -2.60 3.97 -42.83
C ALA A 254 -1.52 3.59 -43.86
N ALA A 255 -0.63 2.61 -43.57
CA ALA A 255 0.49 2.27 -44.44
C ALA A 255 0.50 0.80 -44.88
N ASP A 256 -0.68 0.14 -45.04
CA ASP A 256 -0.70 -1.22 -45.56
C ASP A 256 -1.95 -1.50 -46.43
N THR A 257 -2.06 -0.75 -47.54
CA THR A 257 -2.96 -1.13 -48.66
C THR A 257 -2.53 -0.42 -49.95
N GLN A 258 -1.41 -0.84 -50.53
CA GLN A 258 -1.17 -0.76 -51.99
C GLN A 258 0.09 -1.53 -52.39
N SER A 259 -0.07 -2.83 -52.70
CA SER A 259 0.72 -3.51 -53.71
C SER A 259 0.12 -4.88 -54.00
N SER A 260 -0.77 -4.95 -54.95
CA SER A 260 -0.95 -6.11 -55.81
C SER A 260 -1.80 -5.69 -57.01
N LYS A 261 -1.11 -5.40 -58.08
CA LYS A 261 -1.49 -5.69 -59.49
C LYS A 261 -0.22 -5.90 -60.26
#